data_7314f309eb1b27bde9fef36bbaac2edf
#
_entry.id   7314f309eb1b27bde9fef36bbaac2edf
#
_cell.length_a   1.000
_cell.length_b   1.000
_cell.length_c   1.000
_cell.angle_alpha   90.00
_cell.angle_beta   90.00
_cell.angle_gamma   90.00
#
_symmetry.space_group_name_H-M   'P 1'
#
loop_
_entity.id
_entity.type
_entity.pdbx_description
1 polymer ?
#
loop_
_entity_poly.entity_id
_entity_poly.type
_entity_poly.pdbx_seq_one_letter_code
_entity_poly.pdbx_strand_id
1 'polypeptide(L)'
;MKVLIFTEGGTRIGLGHISRCSSLYDELTDRGIETEFIINGSPNEVDLIRSDIYFKDWLSEEFLINYIKETDYCIVDSYLADISLYTIISEKSKRCLFIDDNARIKYPKGIIVNPSLNTESLDYYLNDDNSYLLGLDYIILRKPFINLKRESINNDVKEVLITIGGADPNNLTPIILNLLNSRFPNITYNVVVSKAYKNLDKAKEMINDNIVFYENATAEEMKRLMLKSDVAITAAGQTIYELLATQTPFIPIIVADNQKNNISGLMKLNLTETIIDYRDKLFREILASEFIKLLDYKKRCEISCLYTNVVDGLGSKRIIDELIKK
;
A
#
# COMPACT_ATOMS: atom_id res chain seq x y z
N MET A 1 -7.36 -21.80 18.02
CA MET A 1 -7.59 -20.36 17.73
C MET A 1 -7.66 -20.24 16.23
N LYS A 2 -8.72 -19.66 15.74
CA LYS A 2 -8.93 -19.42 14.32
C LYS A 2 -9.12 -17.93 14.08
N VAL A 3 -8.54 -17.40 13.01
CA VAL A 3 -8.69 -16.01 12.58
C VAL A 3 -9.41 -15.96 11.23
N LEU A 4 -10.41 -15.10 11.14
CA LEU A 4 -11.15 -14.81 9.92
C LEU A 4 -10.74 -13.42 9.43
N ILE A 5 -10.22 -13.31 8.21
CA ILE A 5 -9.88 -12.02 7.59
C ILE A 5 -10.95 -11.71 6.56
N PHE A 6 -11.71 -10.64 6.76
CA PHE A 6 -12.71 -10.15 5.84
C PHE A 6 -12.18 -8.92 5.10
N THR A 7 -12.14 -8.99 3.79
CA THR A 7 -11.65 -7.89 2.96
C THR A 7 -12.37 -7.84 1.61
N GLU A 8 -12.01 -6.86 0.81
CA GLU A 8 -12.56 -6.64 -0.52
C GLU A 8 -11.47 -6.25 -1.51
N GLY A 9 -11.74 -6.46 -2.80
CA GLY A 9 -10.83 -6.04 -3.86
C GLY A 9 -11.31 -6.43 -5.24
N GLY A 10 -10.73 -5.78 -6.24
CA GLY A 10 -11.03 -5.98 -7.64
C GLY A 10 -10.77 -4.72 -8.45
N THR A 11 -11.18 -4.74 -9.72
CA THR A 11 -10.90 -3.66 -10.69
C THR A 11 -11.43 -2.29 -10.29
N ARG A 12 -12.50 -2.23 -9.49
CA ARG A 12 -13.13 -0.96 -9.04
C ARG A 12 -12.50 -0.39 -7.77
N ILE A 13 -12.12 -1.27 -6.84
CA ILE A 13 -11.64 -0.90 -5.49
C ILE A 13 -10.11 -0.89 -5.45
N GLY A 14 -9.49 -1.64 -6.35
CA GLY A 14 -8.04 -1.91 -6.34
C GLY A 14 -7.70 -3.13 -5.48
N LEU A 15 -6.40 -3.37 -5.31
CA LEU A 15 -5.87 -4.54 -4.59
C LEU A 15 -5.17 -4.17 -3.26
N GLY A 16 -5.29 -2.91 -2.83
CA GLY A 16 -4.60 -2.40 -1.63
C GLY A 16 -5.01 -3.12 -0.35
N HIS A 17 -6.32 -3.29 -0.12
CA HIS A 17 -6.87 -4.01 1.03
C HIS A 17 -6.41 -5.47 1.04
N ILE A 18 -6.51 -6.16 -0.11
CA ILE A 18 -6.05 -7.55 -0.22
C ILE A 18 -4.55 -7.66 0.05
N SER A 19 -3.73 -6.74 -0.47
CA SER A 19 -2.28 -6.75 -0.30
C SER A 19 -1.89 -6.61 1.18
N ARG A 20 -2.48 -5.66 1.91
CA ARG A 20 -2.16 -5.48 3.33
C ARG A 20 -2.74 -6.59 4.21
N CYS A 21 -3.94 -7.07 3.91
CA CYS A 21 -4.49 -8.25 4.58
C CYS A 21 -3.67 -9.52 4.32
N SER A 22 -3.09 -9.68 3.12
CA SER A 22 -2.17 -10.78 2.83
C SER A 22 -0.92 -10.75 3.72
N SER A 23 -0.41 -9.56 4.06
CA SER A 23 0.74 -9.44 4.97
C SER A 23 0.39 -9.86 6.40
N LEU A 24 -0.82 -9.57 6.86
CA LEU A 24 -1.32 -10.06 8.16
C LEU A 24 -1.58 -11.57 8.13
N TYR A 25 -2.11 -12.09 7.03
CA TYR A 25 -2.28 -13.52 6.82
C TYR A 25 -0.94 -14.27 6.86
N ASP A 26 0.11 -13.73 6.21
CA ASP A 26 1.45 -14.32 6.24
C ASP A 26 2.00 -14.37 7.67
N GLU A 27 1.84 -13.29 8.45
CA GLU A 27 2.27 -13.25 9.86
C GLU A 27 1.52 -14.28 10.72
N LEU A 28 0.20 -14.45 10.52
CA LEU A 28 -0.60 -15.46 11.22
C LEU A 28 -0.17 -16.88 10.85
N THR A 29 0.07 -17.12 9.57
CA THR A 29 0.50 -18.43 9.06
C THR A 29 1.89 -18.81 9.57
N ASP A 30 2.83 -17.87 9.60
CA ASP A 30 4.18 -18.08 10.15
C ASP A 30 4.13 -18.48 11.65
N ARG A 31 3.09 -18.06 12.36
CA ARG A 31 2.84 -18.44 13.78
C ARG A 31 2.05 -19.75 13.92
N GLY A 32 1.71 -20.41 12.83
CA GLY A 32 0.90 -21.65 12.84
C GLY A 32 -0.55 -21.43 13.28
N ILE A 33 -1.10 -20.23 13.09
CA ILE A 33 -2.47 -19.88 13.44
C ILE A 33 -3.37 -20.22 12.26
N GLU A 34 -4.41 -21.02 12.50
CA GLU A 34 -5.45 -21.33 11.51
C GLU A 34 -6.13 -20.04 11.05
N THR A 35 -6.08 -19.76 9.75
CA THR A 35 -6.58 -18.50 9.19
C THR A 35 -7.37 -18.74 7.93
N GLU A 36 -8.56 -18.17 7.82
CA GLU A 36 -9.34 -18.09 6.59
C GLU A 36 -9.34 -16.67 6.06
N PHE A 37 -9.13 -16.53 4.74
CA PHE A 37 -9.08 -15.25 4.05
C PHE A 37 -10.30 -15.11 3.14
N ILE A 38 -11.28 -14.29 3.56
CA ILE A 38 -12.58 -14.15 2.92
C ILE A 38 -12.61 -12.82 2.15
N ILE A 39 -12.75 -12.92 0.82
CA ILE A 39 -12.69 -11.77 -0.08
C ILE A 39 -14.07 -11.54 -0.71
N ASN A 40 -14.60 -10.33 -0.55
CA ASN A 40 -15.68 -9.83 -1.40
C ASN A 40 -15.06 -9.33 -2.70
N GLY A 41 -15.23 -10.11 -3.78
CA GLY A 41 -14.61 -9.86 -5.07
C GLY A 41 -14.73 -11.06 -6.00
N SER A 42 -14.05 -10.98 -7.14
CA SER A 42 -14.02 -12.05 -8.14
C SER A 42 -12.66 -12.73 -8.20
N PRO A 43 -12.60 -14.08 -8.24
CA PRO A 43 -11.35 -14.82 -8.43
C PRO A 43 -10.57 -14.41 -9.70
N ASN A 44 -11.27 -13.96 -10.73
CA ASN A 44 -10.66 -13.56 -11.99
C ASN A 44 -9.92 -12.21 -11.90
N GLU A 45 -10.21 -11.42 -10.87
CA GLU A 45 -9.63 -10.08 -10.68
C GLU A 45 -8.50 -10.08 -9.64
N VAL A 46 -8.36 -11.16 -8.88
CA VAL A 46 -7.42 -11.28 -7.76
C VAL A 46 -6.48 -12.45 -8.01
N ASP A 47 -5.24 -12.15 -8.32
CA ASP A 47 -4.20 -13.15 -8.62
C ASP A 47 -3.53 -13.64 -7.31
N LEU A 48 -4.30 -14.32 -6.47
CA LEU A 48 -3.82 -14.96 -5.24
C LEU A 48 -4.08 -16.47 -5.32
N ILE A 49 -3.00 -17.24 -5.38
CA ILE A 49 -3.08 -18.71 -5.36
C ILE A 49 -2.70 -19.17 -3.95
N ARG A 50 -3.72 -19.39 -3.10
CA ARG A 50 -3.57 -19.96 -1.75
C ARG A 50 -4.79 -20.83 -1.44
N SER A 51 -4.59 -21.92 -0.72
CA SER A 51 -5.64 -22.91 -0.40
C SER A 51 -6.76 -22.38 0.50
N ASP A 52 -6.46 -21.37 1.31
CA ASP A 52 -7.33 -20.87 2.39
C ASP A 52 -7.99 -19.52 2.05
N ILE A 53 -8.11 -19.24 0.75
CA ILE A 53 -8.78 -18.03 0.23
C ILE A 53 -10.17 -18.43 -0.26
N TYR A 54 -11.17 -17.68 0.23
CA TYR A 54 -12.56 -17.89 -0.09
C TYR A 54 -13.17 -16.62 -0.67
N PHE A 55 -13.71 -16.71 -1.86
CA PHE A 55 -14.49 -15.62 -2.45
C PHE A 55 -15.95 -15.77 -2.01
N LYS A 56 -16.42 -14.87 -1.17
CA LYS A 56 -17.76 -14.87 -0.57
C LYS A 56 -18.32 -13.46 -0.53
N ASP A 57 -19.62 -13.35 -0.71
CA ASP A 57 -20.34 -12.12 -0.39
C ASP A 57 -20.56 -12.06 1.12
N TRP A 58 -19.52 -11.57 1.82
CA TRP A 58 -19.55 -11.45 3.28
C TRP A 58 -20.19 -10.15 3.76
N LEU A 59 -20.55 -9.23 2.84
CA LEU A 59 -21.27 -7.99 3.15
C LEU A 59 -22.77 -8.25 3.42
N SER A 60 -23.08 -9.32 4.12
CA SER A 60 -24.41 -9.78 4.47
C SER A 60 -24.47 -10.11 5.97
N GLU A 61 -25.43 -9.51 6.68
CA GLU A 61 -25.65 -9.79 8.10
C GLU A 61 -25.90 -11.29 8.33
N GLU A 62 -26.77 -11.91 7.50
CA GLU A 62 -27.10 -13.33 7.59
C GLU A 62 -25.83 -14.20 7.44
N PHE A 63 -24.95 -13.85 6.49
CA PHE A 63 -23.69 -14.55 6.31
C PHE A 63 -22.82 -14.45 7.57
N LEU A 64 -22.58 -13.26 8.10
CA LEU A 64 -21.73 -13.06 9.27
C LEU A 64 -22.28 -13.77 10.52
N ILE A 65 -23.60 -13.67 10.76
CA ILE A 65 -24.26 -14.30 11.91
C ILE A 65 -24.07 -15.81 11.89
N ASN A 66 -24.15 -16.45 10.72
CA ASN A 66 -24.04 -17.89 10.56
C ASN A 66 -22.58 -18.39 10.45
N TYR A 67 -21.65 -17.52 10.02
CA TYR A 67 -20.27 -17.91 9.73
C TYR A 67 -19.34 -17.75 10.91
N ILE A 68 -19.45 -16.64 11.67
CA ILE A 68 -18.58 -16.31 12.80
C ILE A 68 -18.99 -17.11 14.04
N LYS A 69 -18.02 -17.74 14.70
CA LYS A 69 -18.18 -18.41 15.98
C LYS A 69 -17.62 -17.55 17.12
N GLU A 70 -18.17 -17.64 18.31
CA GLU A 70 -17.72 -16.89 19.50
C GLU A 70 -16.25 -17.14 19.88
N THR A 71 -15.65 -18.20 19.36
CA THR A 71 -14.23 -18.52 19.56
C THR A 71 -13.30 -17.91 18.53
N ASP A 72 -13.84 -17.36 17.44
CA ASP A 72 -13.08 -16.82 16.32
C ASP A 72 -12.55 -15.42 16.62
N TYR A 73 -11.41 -15.12 16.05
CA TYR A 73 -10.85 -13.75 15.98
C TYR A 73 -11.13 -13.21 14.59
N CYS A 74 -11.43 -11.94 14.48
CA CYS A 74 -11.76 -11.32 13.19
C CYS A 74 -10.84 -10.14 12.87
N ILE A 75 -10.42 -10.04 11.61
CA ILE A 75 -9.76 -8.87 11.03
C ILE A 75 -10.65 -8.38 9.90
N VAL A 76 -10.94 -7.08 9.86
CA VAL A 76 -11.76 -6.48 8.80
C VAL A 76 -11.03 -5.31 8.17
N ASP A 77 -10.95 -5.31 6.86
CA ASP A 77 -10.41 -4.24 6.05
C ASP A 77 -11.34 -3.97 4.87
N SER A 78 -12.24 -2.99 5.01
CA SER A 78 -13.28 -2.71 4.06
C SER A 78 -13.73 -1.25 4.05
N TYR A 79 -13.96 -0.71 2.86
CA TYR A 79 -14.67 0.56 2.66
C TYR A 79 -16.17 0.35 2.37
N LEU A 80 -16.58 -0.87 2.01
CA LEU A 80 -17.96 -1.19 1.66
C LEU A 80 -18.81 -1.57 2.87
N ALA A 81 -18.19 -2.18 3.90
CA ALA A 81 -18.91 -2.56 5.10
C ALA A 81 -19.42 -1.31 5.86
N ASP A 82 -20.67 -1.37 6.27
CA ASP A 82 -21.32 -0.37 7.12
C ASP A 82 -21.19 -0.70 8.60
N ILE A 83 -21.70 0.18 9.46
CA ILE A 83 -21.62 0.04 10.91
C ILE A 83 -22.34 -1.21 11.44
N SER A 84 -23.41 -1.67 10.79
CA SER A 84 -24.16 -2.86 11.23
C SER A 84 -23.31 -4.12 11.13
N LEU A 85 -22.58 -4.27 10.01
CA LEU A 85 -21.68 -5.40 9.79
C LEU A 85 -20.52 -5.41 10.77
N TYR A 86 -19.91 -4.24 11.04
CA TYR A 86 -18.86 -4.13 12.06
C TYR A 86 -19.38 -4.47 13.45
N THR A 87 -20.61 -4.08 13.79
CA THR A 87 -21.25 -4.38 15.08
C THR A 87 -21.46 -5.88 15.23
N ILE A 88 -22.02 -6.55 14.22
CA ILE A 88 -22.20 -8.00 14.24
C ILE A 88 -20.87 -8.72 14.44
N ILE A 89 -19.81 -8.32 13.73
CA ILE A 89 -18.48 -8.92 13.87
C ILE A 89 -17.94 -8.71 15.29
N SER A 90 -18.09 -7.50 15.84
CA SER A 90 -17.67 -7.18 17.20
C SER A 90 -18.40 -8.02 18.28
N GLU A 91 -19.70 -8.23 18.12
CA GLU A 91 -20.52 -8.97 19.08
C GLU A 91 -20.37 -10.48 18.96
N LYS A 92 -20.14 -10.99 17.74
CA LYS A 92 -20.06 -12.43 17.46
C LYS A 92 -18.68 -13.02 17.69
N SER A 93 -17.61 -12.25 17.48
CA SER A 93 -16.25 -12.76 17.60
C SER A 93 -15.70 -12.64 19.02
N LYS A 94 -14.73 -13.46 19.34
CA LYS A 94 -14.00 -13.37 20.61
C LYS A 94 -13.23 -12.07 20.73
N ARG A 95 -12.64 -11.61 19.64
CA ARG A 95 -11.92 -10.34 19.52
C ARG A 95 -11.84 -9.94 18.06
N CYS A 96 -11.94 -8.65 17.77
CA CYS A 96 -11.92 -8.14 16.42
C CYS A 96 -10.95 -6.96 16.26
N LEU A 97 -10.46 -6.81 15.04
CA LEU A 97 -9.57 -5.76 14.61
C LEU A 97 -10.11 -5.16 13.31
N PHE A 98 -10.16 -3.83 13.26
CA PHE A 98 -10.68 -3.05 12.15
C PHE A 98 -9.59 -2.16 11.59
N ILE A 99 -9.22 -2.36 10.32
CA ILE A 99 -8.27 -1.51 9.62
C ILE A 99 -9.02 -0.32 9.05
N ASP A 100 -8.54 0.88 9.35
CA ASP A 100 -9.12 2.14 8.92
C ASP A 100 -8.03 3.10 8.45
N ASP A 101 -8.32 3.89 7.42
CA ASP A 101 -7.38 4.86 6.87
C ASP A 101 -7.78 6.32 7.14
N ASN A 102 -9.07 6.57 7.44
CA ASN A 102 -9.65 7.91 7.36
C ASN A 102 -10.56 8.29 8.53
N ALA A 103 -10.58 7.55 9.63
CA ALA A 103 -11.55 7.70 10.73
C ALA A 103 -13.01 7.70 10.19
N ARG A 104 -13.31 6.78 9.28
CA ARG A 104 -14.50 6.77 8.43
C ARG A 104 -15.81 6.64 9.20
N ILE A 105 -15.80 5.83 10.26
CA ILE A 105 -16.97 5.53 11.09
C ILE A 105 -16.59 5.50 12.56
N LYS A 106 -17.60 5.59 13.42
CA LYS A 106 -17.43 5.31 14.86
C LYS A 106 -17.50 3.80 15.06
N TYR A 107 -16.32 3.17 15.11
CA TYR A 107 -16.22 1.71 15.22
C TYR A 107 -16.82 1.18 16.52
N PRO A 108 -17.46 -0.01 16.51
CA PRO A 108 -17.87 -0.72 17.72
C PRO A 108 -16.65 -1.20 18.51
N LYS A 109 -16.87 -1.91 19.61
CA LYS A 109 -15.79 -2.43 20.47
C LYS A 109 -14.82 -3.30 19.66
N GLY A 110 -13.51 -2.98 19.75
CA GLY A 110 -12.47 -3.71 19.02
C GLY A 110 -11.11 -3.00 19.07
N ILE A 111 -10.21 -3.49 18.22
CA ILE A 111 -8.90 -2.88 17.98
C ILE A 111 -8.98 -2.10 16.67
N ILE A 112 -8.79 -0.80 16.71
CA ILE A 112 -8.78 0.06 15.55
C ILE A 112 -7.33 0.28 15.11
N VAL A 113 -7.01 -0.08 13.88
CA VAL A 113 -5.67 0.04 13.31
C VAL A 113 -5.67 1.05 12.18
N ASN A 114 -4.87 2.09 12.29
CA ASN A 114 -4.58 2.96 11.16
C ASN A 114 -3.08 2.96 10.84
N PRO A 115 -2.66 2.19 9.82
CA PRO A 115 -1.27 2.04 9.44
C PRO A 115 -0.84 3.16 8.47
N SER A 116 -1.00 4.43 8.84
CA SER A 116 -0.65 5.57 7.98
C SER A 116 0.27 6.58 8.64
N LEU A 117 0.92 7.42 7.81
CA LEU A 117 1.90 8.43 8.24
C LEU A 117 1.29 9.59 9.04
N ASN A 118 -0.01 9.86 8.89
CA ASN A 118 -0.63 11.09 9.43
C ASN A 118 -1.93 10.78 10.15
N THR A 119 -1.86 9.96 11.18
CA THR A 119 -3.02 9.59 12.00
C THR A 119 -3.46 10.68 12.96
N GLU A 120 -2.54 11.57 13.37
CA GLU A 120 -2.82 12.66 14.30
C GLU A 120 -3.76 13.73 13.74
N SER A 121 -3.87 13.83 12.40
CA SER A 121 -4.80 14.75 11.75
C SER A 121 -6.21 14.19 11.62
N LEU A 122 -6.42 12.93 12.00
CA LEU A 122 -7.70 12.27 11.93
C LEU A 122 -8.42 12.36 13.27
N ASP A 123 -9.69 12.72 13.20
CA ASP A 123 -10.53 12.89 14.39
C ASP A 123 -11.11 11.52 14.82
N TYR A 124 -10.26 10.73 15.49
CA TYR A 124 -10.72 9.49 16.11
C TYR A 124 -11.50 9.78 17.40
N TYR A 125 -12.72 9.27 17.45
CA TYR A 125 -13.49 9.21 18.68
C TYR A 125 -12.87 8.18 19.63
N LEU A 126 -11.86 8.60 20.37
CA LEU A 126 -11.21 7.75 21.37
C LEU A 126 -12.22 7.42 22.47
N ASN A 127 -12.38 6.14 22.78
CA ASN A 127 -13.19 5.65 23.88
C ASN A 127 -12.45 4.52 24.61
N ASP A 128 -12.83 4.26 25.85
CA ASP A 128 -12.15 3.27 26.70
C ASP A 128 -12.46 1.81 26.32
N ASP A 129 -13.47 1.57 25.48
CA ASP A 129 -13.84 0.25 25.02
C ASP A 129 -12.98 -0.26 23.87
N ASN A 130 -12.23 0.64 23.21
CA ASN A 130 -11.42 0.36 22.04
C ASN A 130 -9.93 0.50 22.33
N SER A 131 -9.12 -0.35 21.69
CA SER A 131 -7.68 -0.16 21.56
C SER A 131 -7.35 0.50 20.23
N TYR A 132 -6.41 1.46 20.23
CA TYR A 132 -6.04 2.21 19.02
C TYR A 132 -4.57 1.97 18.71
N LEU A 133 -4.30 1.41 17.53
CA LEU A 133 -2.98 1.15 16.98
C LEU A 133 -2.78 2.09 15.79
N LEU A 134 -2.26 3.29 16.04
CA LEU A 134 -2.21 4.38 15.07
C LEU A 134 -0.77 4.75 14.72
N GLY A 135 -0.52 4.98 13.44
CA GLY A 135 0.72 5.58 12.95
C GLY A 135 1.79 4.58 12.48
N LEU A 136 3.01 5.10 12.44
CA LEU A 136 4.18 4.48 11.81
C LEU A 136 4.51 3.08 12.31
N ASP A 137 4.37 2.84 13.60
CA ASP A 137 4.69 1.54 14.22
C ASP A 137 3.82 0.39 13.69
N TYR A 138 2.69 0.73 13.07
CA TYR A 138 1.71 -0.22 12.57
C TYR A 138 1.64 -0.28 11.04
N ILE A 139 2.59 0.35 10.34
CA ILE A 139 2.67 0.25 8.88
C ILE A 139 2.81 -1.21 8.46
N ILE A 140 1.86 -1.67 7.64
CA ILE A 140 1.81 -3.03 7.14
C ILE A 140 2.65 -3.12 5.87
N LEU A 141 3.77 -3.84 5.93
CA LEU A 141 4.61 -4.16 4.77
C LEU A 141 4.51 -5.62 4.37
N ARG A 142 4.68 -5.88 3.08
CA ARG A 142 4.88 -7.24 2.58
C ARG A 142 6.22 -7.79 3.09
N LYS A 143 6.26 -9.09 3.40
CA LYS A 143 7.39 -9.79 4.03
C LYS A 143 8.78 -9.48 3.43
N PRO A 144 8.97 -9.38 2.09
CA PRO A 144 10.27 -9.05 1.51
C PRO A 144 10.82 -7.67 1.88
N PHE A 145 9.99 -6.76 2.41
CA PHE A 145 10.40 -5.39 2.76
C PHE A 145 10.76 -5.20 4.24
N ILE A 146 10.83 -6.30 5.00
CA ILE A 146 11.15 -6.25 6.42
C ILE A 146 12.68 -6.25 6.61
N ASN A 147 13.19 -5.40 7.52
CA ASN A 147 14.61 -5.32 7.88
C ASN A 147 15.56 -5.06 6.68
N LEU A 148 15.14 -4.21 5.76
CA LEU A 148 15.98 -3.83 4.63
C LEU A 148 16.94 -2.69 4.99
N LYS A 149 18.07 -2.70 4.32
CA LYS A 149 19.04 -1.61 4.32
C LYS A 149 19.56 -1.41 2.91
N ARG A 150 19.50 -0.17 2.42
CA ARG A 150 20.14 0.19 1.16
C ARG A 150 21.66 0.29 1.38
N GLU A 151 22.42 -0.41 0.55
CA GLU A 151 23.88 -0.45 0.69
C GLU A 151 24.57 0.81 0.14
N SER A 152 24.04 1.34 -0.97
CA SER A 152 24.65 2.49 -1.66
C SER A 152 23.64 3.27 -2.50
N ILE A 153 24.00 4.51 -2.80
CA ILE A 153 23.36 5.37 -3.79
C ILE A 153 24.35 5.57 -4.95
N ASN A 154 23.91 5.39 -6.18
CA ASN A 154 24.73 5.64 -7.36
C ASN A 154 24.99 7.13 -7.57
N ASN A 155 26.16 7.49 -8.12
CA ASN A 155 26.48 8.89 -8.44
C ASN A 155 25.52 9.49 -9.47
N ASP A 156 25.23 8.72 -10.52
CA ASP A 156 24.34 9.14 -11.62
C ASP A 156 23.01 8.40 -11.53
N VAL A 157 21.94 9.03 -12.00
CA VAL A 157 20.65 8.38 -12.19
C VAL A 157 20.69 7.57 -13.49
N LYS A 158 20.66 6.24 -13.36
CA LYS A 158 20.65 5.29 -14.47
C LYS A 158 19.37 4.46 -14.54
N GLU A 159 18.73 4.24 -13.41
CA GLU A 159 17.54 3.39 -13.29
C GLU A 159 16.42 4.16 -12.58
N VAL A 160 15.28 4.26 -13.22
CA VAL A 160 14.07 4.89 -12.68
C VAL A 160 12.95 3.86 -12.64
N LEU A 161 12.32 3.72 -11.47
CA LEU A 161 11.10 2.92 -11.30
C LEU A 161 9.87 3.82 -11.52
N ILE A 162 8.92 3.37 -12.34
CA ILE A 162 7.62 4.02 -12.50
C ILE A 162 6.52 3.02 -12.10
N THR A 163 5.73 3.37 -11.08
CA THR A 163 4.61 2.54 -10.61
C THR A 163 3.46 3.42 -10.12
N ILE A 164 2.46 3.62 -10.96
CA ILE A 164 1.32 4.53 -10.71
C ILE A 164 0.09 3.75 -10.18
N GLY A 165 0.36 2.72 -9.38
CA GLY A 165 -0.66 1.75 -8.98
C GLY A 165 -0.96 0.74 -10.10
N GLY A 166 -1.52 -0.41 -9.72
CA GLY A 166 -1.65 -1.52 -10.66
C GLY A 166 -2.51 -1.22 -11.89
N ALA A 167 -3.59 -0.48 -11.74
CA ALA A 167 -4.55 -0.23 -12.82
C ALA A 167 -4.29 1.05 -13.63
N ASP A 168 -3.56 2.02 -13.07
CA ASP A 168 -3.33 3.36 -13.65
C ASP A 168 -4.57 3.91 -14.41
N PRO A 169 -5.71 4.13 -13.72
CA PRO A 169 -6.97 4.46 -14.38
C PRO A 169 -6.91 5.80 -15.12
N ASN A 170 -5.98 6.66 -14.76
CA ASN A 170 -5.78 7.98 -15.37
C ASN A 170 -4.75 7.94 -16.52
N ASN A 171 -4.20 6.76 -16.83
CA ASN A 171 -3.23 6.56 -17.91
C ASN A 171 -2.02 7.52 -17.81
N LEU A 172 -1.48 7.69 -16.60
CA LEU A 172 -0.37 8.60 -16.31
C LEU A 172 0.98 8.03 -16.74
N THR A 173 1.12 6.71 -16.77
CA THR A 173 2.36 6.01 -17.15
C THR A 173 2.93 6.51 -18.47
N PRO A 174 2.20 6.54 -19.60
CA PRO A 174 2.75 7.07 -20.87
C PRO A 174 3.02 8.57 -20.83
N ILE A 175 2.28 9.33 -20.04
CA ILE A 175 2.52 10.78 -19.88
C ILE A 175 3.87 11.01 -19.20
N ILE A 176 4.14 10.28 -18.13
CA ILE A 176 5.39 10.35 -17.36
C ILE A 176 6.56 9.87 -18.22
N LEU A 177 6.41 8.73 -18.90
CA LEU A 177 7.43 8.19 -19.81
C LEU A 177 7.80 9.17 -20.91
N ASN A 178 6.81 9.73 -21.62
CA ASN A 178 7.06 10.71 -22.68
C ASN A 178 7.77 11.97 -22.14
N LEU A 179 7.35 12.45 -20.96
CA LEU A 179 7.95 13.63 -20.34
C LEU A 179 9.43 13.42 -20.00
N LEU A 180 9.78 12.25 -19.47
CA LEU A 180 11.12 11.99 -18.97
C LEU A 180 12.04 11.40 -20.03
N ASN A 181 11.58 10.42 -20.81
CA ASN A 181 12.41 9.75 -21.81
C ASN A 181 12.87 10.70 -22.94
N SER A 182 12.01 11.67 -23.31
CA SER A 182 12.41 12.70 -24.29
C SER A 182 13.53 13.61 -23.82
N ARG A 183 13.66 13.83 -22.50
CA ARG A 183 14.67 14.70 -21.88
C ARG A 183 15.90 13.94 -21.42
N PHE A 184 15.71 12.66 -21.02
CA PHE A 184 16.73 11.82 -20.40
C PHE A 184 16.77 10.42 -21.06
N PRO A 185 17.13 10.34 -22.36
CA PRO A 185 17.07 9.09 -23.13
C PRO A 185 18.09 8.03 -22.71
N ASN A 186 19.07 8.37 -21.90
CA ASN A 186 20.10 7.46 -21.40
C ASN A 186 19.74 6.79 -20.06
N ILE A 187 18.56 7.08 -19.51
CA ILE A 187 18.05 6.48 -18.29
C ILE A 187 17.18 5.28 -18.65
N THR A 188 17.34 4.18 -17.92
CA THR A 188 16.46 3.01 -18.03
C THR A 188 15.22 3.21 -17.16
N TYR A 189 14.04 3.09 -17.77
CA TYR A 189 12.75 3.23 -17.10
C TYR A 189 12.13 1.83 -16.89
N ASN A 190 12.08 1.39 -15.65
CA ASN A 190 11.43 0.16 -15.24
C ASN A 190 9.98 0.46 -14.85
N VAL A 191 9.03 0.00 -15.63
CA VAL A 191 7.61 0.31 -15.48
C VAL A 191 6.88 -0.90 -14.93
N VAL A 192 6.26 -0.75 -13.76
CA VAL A 192 5.47 -1.83 -13.15
C VAL A 192 3.98 -1.54 -13.32
N VAL A 193 3.27 -2.49 -13.90
CA VAL A 193 1.83 -2.46 -14.14
C VAL A 193 1.19 -3.79 -13.74
N SER A 194 -0.12 -3.82 -13.51
CA SER A 194 -0.86 -5.07 -13.30
C SER A 194 -1.70 -5.45 -14.53
N LYS A 195 -2.27 -6.66 -14.51
CA LYS A 195 -3.26 -7.11 -15.51
C LYS A 195 -4.47 -6.18 -15.63
N ALA A 196 -4.76 -5.39 -14.57
CA ALA A 196 -5.86 -4.43 -14.57
C ALA A 196 -5.56 -3.15 -15.40
N TYR A 197 -4.33 -2.95 -15.86
CA TYR A 197 -3.96 -1.80 -16.68
C TYR A 197 -4.49 -1.96 -18.10
N LYS A 198 -5.58 -1.28 -18.43
CA LYS A 198 -6.32 -1.43 -19.70
C LYS A 198 -5.56 -0.96 -20.95
N ASN A 199 -4.59 -0.07 -20.78
CA ASN A 199 -3.84 0.52 -21.90
C ASN A 199 -2.47 -0.12 -22.10
N LEU A 200 -2.27 -1.34 -21.59
CA LEU A 200 -0.98 -2.02 -21.60
C LEU A 200 -0.41 -2.18 -23.02
N ASP A 201 -1.24 -2.61 -23.98
CA ASP A 201 -0.78 -2.82 -25.36
C ASP A 201 -0.25 -1.53 -26.00
N LYS A 202 -0.98 -0.41 -25.80
CA LYS A 202 -0.53 0.90 -26.27
C LYS A 202 0.73 1.39 -25.54
N ALA A 203 0.84 1.11 -24.25
CA ALA A 203 2.03 1.46 -23.48
C ALA A 203 3.25 0.63 -23.94
N LYS A 204 3.04 -0.62 -24.31
CA LYS A 204 4.09 -1.49 -24.88
C LYS A 204 4.62 -1.00 -26.23
N GLU A 205 3.87 -0.22 -27.00
CA GLU A 205 4.38 0.44 -28.22
C GLU A 205 5.52 1.43 -27.92
N MET A 206 5.65 1.87 -26.67
CA MET A 206 6.75 2.73 -26.20
C MET A 206 8.01 1.95 -25.83
N ILE A 207 7.97 0.62 -25.84
CA ILE A 207 9.14 -0.22 -25.48
C ILE A 207 10.26 0.08 -26.49
N ASN A 208 11.42 0.35 -25.94
CA ASN A 208 12.67 0.51 -26.64
C ASN A 208 13.81 0.01 -25.73
N ASP A 209 15.06 0.25 -26.10
CA ASP A 209 16.22 -0.27 -25.38
C ASP A 209 16.31 0.22 -23.92
N ASN A 210 15.61 1.30 -23.58
CA ASN A 210 15.66 1.91 -22.25
C ASN A 210 14.30 1.92 -21.51
N ILE A 211 13.23 1.34 -22.03
CA ILE A 211 11.93 1.20 -21.37
C ILE A 211 11.57 -0.27 -21.22
N VAL A 212 11.45 -0.75 -19.99
CA VAL A 212 11.16 -2.14 -19.65
C VAL A 212 9.88 -2.22 -18.84
N PHE A 213 8.91 -3.03 -19.28
CA PHE A 213 7.66 -3.28 -18.55
C PHE A 213 7.74 -4.58 -17.75
N TYR A 214 7.28 -4.50 -16.52
CA TYR A 214 7.10 -5.62 -15.58
C TYR A 214 5.63 -5.76 -15.27
N GLU A 215 5.03 -6.86 -15.70
CA GLU A 215 3.62 -7.15 -15.48
C GLU A 215 3.44 -8.00 -14.23
N ASN A 216 2.57 -7.55 -13.31
CA ASN A 216 2.26 -8.26 -12.06
C ASN A 216 3.49 -8.63 -11.24
N ALA A 217 4.41 -7.67 -11.07
CA ALA A 217 5.61 -7.88 -10.29
C ALA A 217 5.29 -8.41 -8.88
N THR A 218 5.91 -9.51 -8.52
CA THR A 218 5.84 -10.08 -7.17
C THR A 218 6.46 -9.14 -6.14
N ALA A 219 6.23 -9.39 -4.85
CA ALA A 219 6.84 -8.59 -3.79
C ALA A 219 8.38 -8.62 -3.84
N GLU A 220 8.99 -9.77 -4.18
CA GLU A 220 10.44 -9.90 -4.35
C GLU A 220 10.95 -9.13 -5.56
N GLU A 221 10.22 -9.16 -6.68
CA GLU A 221 10.56 -8.37 -7.86
C GLU A 221 10.45 -6.88 -7.59
N MET A 222 9.39 -6.44 -6.92
CA MET A 222 9.22 -5.04 -6.50
C MET A 222 10.37 -4.59 -5.62
N LYS A 223 10.75 -5.37 -4.60
CA LYS A 223 11.91 -5.08 -3.76
C LYS A 223 13.18 -4.94 -4.59
N ARG A 224 13.45 -5.89 -5.48
CA ARG A 224 14.62 -5.87 -6.36
C ARG A 224 14.63 -4.62 -7.25
N LEU A 225 13.49 -4.27 -7.86
CA LEU A 225 13.36 -3.09 -8.68
C LEU A 225 13.56 -1.79 -7.88
N MET A 226 12.99 -1.69 -6.69
CA MET A 226 13.16 -0.54 -5.80
C MET A 226 14.62 -0.36 -5.38
N LEU A 227 15.29 -1.44 -4.94
CA LEU A 227 16.69 -1.38 -4.54
C LEU A 227 17.64 -1.08 -5.71
N LYS A 228 17.30 -1.53 -6.93
CA LYS A 228 18.08 -1.25 -8.15
C LYS A 228 17.90 0.22 -8.61
N SER A 229 16.74 0.81 -8.35
CA SER A 229 16.39 2.13 -8.87
C SER A 229 17.07 3.26 -8.07
N ASP A 230 17.51 4.29 -8.79
CA ASP A 230 18.11 5.51 -8.23
C ASP A 230 17.02 6.50 -7.80
N VAL A 231 15.88 6.49 -8.51
CA VAL A 231 14.69 7.29 -8.25
C VAL A 231 13.45 6.45 -8.59
N ALA A 232 12.38 6.62 -7.80
CA ALA A 232 11.08 6.09 -8.15
C ALA A 232 10.05 7.19 -8.36
N ILE A 233 9.09 6.98 -9.26
CA ILE A 233 7.91 7.81 -9.45
C ILE A 233 6.71 6.92 -9.17
N THR A 234 5.90 7.29 -8.19
CA THR A 234 4.84 6.41 -7.68
C THR A 234 3.56 7.15 -7.36
N ALA A 235 2.44 6.45 -7.43
CA ALA A 235 1.23 6.94 -6.76
C ALA A 235 1.45 6.99 -5.24
N ALA A 236 0.85 7.98 -4.56
CA ALA A 236 0.99 8.17 -3.12
C ALA A 236 0.13 7.17 -2.30
N GLY A 237 0.09 5.90 -2.74
CA GLY A 237 -0.58 4.77 -2.09
C GLY A 237 0.36 3.95 -1.18
N GLN A 238 0.05 2.66 -0.98
CA GLN A 238 0.82 1.77 -0.10
C GLN A 238 2.29 1.58 -0.53
N THR A 239 2.59 1.73 -1.82
CA THR A 239 3.94 1.59 -2.37
C THR A 239 4.95 2.58 -1.76
N ILE A 240 4.50 3.74 -1.26
CA ILE A 240 5.40 4.70 -0.62
C ILE A 240 6.08 4.11 0.62
N TYR A 241 5.40 3.25 1.37
CA TYR A 241 5.96 2.62 2.57
C TYR A 241 7.07 1.62 2.23
N GLU A 242 6.92 0.90 1.11
CA GLU A 242 7.94 -0.01 0.59
C GLU A 242 9.17 0.77 0.07
N LEU A 243 8.95 1.94 -0.53
CA LEU A 243 10.01 2.84 -0.97
C LEU A 243 10.75 3.46 0.23
N LEU A 244 10.04 3.80 1.30
CA LEU A 244 10.65 4.21 2.57
C LEU A 244 11.51 3.08 3.16
N ALA A 245 10.98 1.86 3.21
CA ALA A 245 11.70 0.69 3.72
C ALA A 245 12.95 0.35 2.89
N THR A 246 12.91 0.51 1.57
CA THR A 246 14.06 0.32 0.67
C THR A 246 14.97 1.54 0.60
N GLN A 247 14.63 2.63 1.28
CA GLN A 247 15.37 3.91 1.25
C GLN A 247 15.59 4.43 -0.18
N THR A 248 14.65 4.17 -1.08
CA THR A 248 14.71 4.61 -2.47
C THR A 248 14.14 6.01 -2.59
N PRO A 249 14.90 7.03 -3.03
CA PRO A 249 14.36 8.35 -3.29
C PRO A 249 13.19 8.29 -4.26
N PHE A 250 12.08 8.95 -3.93
CA PHE A 250 10.89 8.86 -4.77
C PHE A 250 10.13 10.19 -4.89
N ILE A 251 9.35 10.30 -5.95
CA ILE A 251 8.42 11.38 -6.23
C ILE A 251 7.00 10.82 -6.12
N PRO A 252 6.24 11.16 -5.06
CA PRO A 252 4.88 10.68 -4.89
C PRO A 252 3.89 11.57 -5.66
N ILE A 253 2.91 10.94 -6.33
CA ILE A 253 1.86 11.63 -7.09
C ILE A 253 0.50 11.28 -6.48
N ILE A 254 -0.32 12.28 -6.20
CA ILE A 254 -1.72 12.09 -5.82
C ILE A 254 -2.49 11.70 -7.08
N VAL A 255 -3.02 10.48 -7.13
CA VAL A 255 -3.86 9.96 -8.22
C VAL A 255 -5.30 9.67 -7.76
N ALA A 256 -5.55 9.73 -6.45
CA ALA A 256 -6.86 9.57 -5.83
C ALA A 256 -6.94 10.37 -4.52
N ASP A 257 -8.15 10.77 -4.11
CA ASP A 257 -8.33 11.66 -2.97
C ASP A 257 -7.91 11.05 -1.63
N ASN A 258 -8.05 9.74 -1.44
CA ASN A 258 -7.61 9.03 -0.25
C ASN A 258 -6.08 9.03 -0.06
N GLN A 259 -5.30 9.45 -1.06
CA GLN A 259 -3.85 9.56 -0.98
C GLN A 259 -3.35 10.88 -0.41
N LYS A 260 -4.22 11.88 -0.28
CA LYS A 260 -3.87 13.20 0.27
C LYS A 260 -3.31 13.10 1.69
N ASN A 261 -3.85 12.19 2.50
CA ASN A 261 -3.39 11.97 3.85
C ASN A 261 -1.93 11.46 3.90
N ASN A 262 -1.56 10.57 2.98
CA ASN A 262 -0.19 10.08 2.86
C ASN A 262 0.78 11.22 2.50
N ILE A 263 0.42 12.09 1.54
CA ILE A 263 1.26 13.25 1.18
C ILE A 263 1.40 14.21 2.38
N SER A 264 0.31 14.49 3.09
CA SER A 264 0.36 15.33 4.28
C SER A 264 1.29 14.73 5.36
N GLY A 265 1.28 13.41 5.53
CA GLY A 265 2.19 12.71 6.43
C GLY A 265 3.65 12.80 5.99
N LEU A 266 3.93 12.59 4.69
CA LEU A 266 5.29 12.75 4.16
C LEU A 266 5.82 14.18 4.36
N MET A 267 4.98 15.20 4.12
CA MET A 267 5.35 16.60 4.33
C MET A 267 5.61 16.91 5.80
N LYS A 268 4.75 16.43 6.71
CA LYS A 268 4.89 16.64 8.16
C LYS A 268 6.19 16.04 8.70
N LEU A 269 6.63 14.92 8.13
CA LEU A 269 7.88 14.26 8.46
C LEU A 269 9.10 14.81 7.67
N ASN A 270 8.92 15.84 6.84
CA ASN A 270 9.93 16.40 5.94
C ASN A 270 10.53 15.36 4.96
N LEU A 271 9.75 14.35 4.57
CA LEU A 271 10.14 13.31 3.62
C LEU A 271 9.84 13.69 2.17
N THR A 272 9.03 14.71 1.95
CA THR A 272 8.79 15.40 0.67
C THR A 272 8.52 16.87 0.91
N GLU A 273 8.88 17.71 -0.05
CA GLU A 273 8.68 19.17 0.01
C GLU A 273 7.57 19.63 -0.96
N THR A 274 7.17 18.78 -1.89
CA THR A 274 6.30 19.19 -3.01
C THR A 274 5.06 18.29 -3.07
N ILE A 275 3.90 18.91 -3.24
CA ILE A 275 2.64 18.24 -3.53
C ILE A 275 2.50 18.13 -5.04
N ILE A 276 2.35 16.92 -5.57
CA ILE A 276 2.09 16.67 -6.98
C ILE A 276 0.73 15.98 -7.12
N ASP A 277 -0.25 16.72 -7.66
CA ASP A 277 -1.56 16.16 -8.00
C ASP A 277 -1.67 16.09 -9.53
N TYR A 278 -2.03 14.93 -10.07
CA TYR A 278 -2.11 14.75 -11.52
C TYR A 278 -3.17 15.65 -12.18
N ARG A 279 -4.12 16.19 -11.40
CA ARG A 279 -5.18 17.11 -11.87
C ARG A 279 -4.70 18.54 -12.00
N ASP A 280 -3.53 18.87 -11.45
CA ASP A 280 -2.95 20.21 -11.57
C ASP A 280 -2.55 20.49 -13.03
N LYS A 281 -2.85 21.70 -13.51
CA LYS A 281 -2.47 22.15 -14.85
C LYS A 281 -0.95 22.16 -15.06
N LEU A 282 -0.20 22.38 -13.99
CA LEU A 282 1.27 22.40 -13.97
C LEU A 282 1.89 21.04 -13.59
N PHE A 283 1.09 19.97 -13.59
CA PHE A 283 1.56 18.64 -13.20
C PHE A 283 2.88 18.23 -13.87
N ARG A 284 2.97 18.42 -15.18
CA ARG A 284 4.16 18.02 -15.96
C ARG A 284 5.40 18.85 -15.61
N GLU A 285 5.23 20.14 -15.42
CA GLU A 285 6.28 21.08 -15.07
C GLU A 285 6.80 20.80 -13.66
N ILE A 286 5.89 20.58 -12.70
CA ILE A 286 6.24 20.28 -11.31
C ILE A 286 6.97 18.93 -11.26
N LEU A 287 6.45 17.89 -11.91
CA LEU A 287 7.08 16.57 -11.95
C LEU A 287 8.48 16.62 -12.56
N ALA A 288 8.63 17.33 -13.70
CA ALA A 288 9.94 17.50 -14.33
C ALA A 288 10.93 18.24 -13.43
N SER A 289 10.47 19.29 -12.74
CA SER A 289 11.31 20.05 -11.80
C SER A 289 11.77 19.18 -10.63
N GLU A 290 10.87 18.43 -10.03
CA GLU A 290 11.22 17.51 -8.92
C GLU A 290 12.17 16.41 -9.39
N PHE A 291 11.97 15.87 -10.59
CA PHE A 291 12.87 14.87 -11.14
C PHE A 291 14.28 15.44 -11.37
N ILE A 292 14.40 16.68 -11.89
CA ILE A 292 15.70 17.34 -12.09
C ILE A 292 16.43 17.54 -10.76
N LYS A 293 15.73 17.88 -9.66
CA LYS A 293 16.36 17.97 -8.32
C LYS A 293 16.98 16.63 -7.89
N LEU A 294 16.35 15.50 -8.27
CA LEU A 294 16.82 14.16 -7.93
C LEU A 294 17.96 13.66 -8.83
N LEU A 295 18.36 14.41 -9.87
CA LEU A 295 19.60 14.12 -10.59
C LEU A 295 20.84 14.43 -9.73
N ASP A 296 20.71 15.33 -8.74
CA ASP A 296 21.80 15.64 -7.79
C ASP A 296 22.04 14.44 -6.84
N TYR A 297 23.26 13.93 -6.83
CA TYR A 297 23.69 12.83 -5.98
C TYR A 297 23.53 13.13 -4.48
N LYS A 298 23.93 14.34 -4.05
CA LYS A 298 23.86 14.75 -2.64
C LYS A 298 22.40 14.78 -2.17
N LYS A 299 21.50 15.33 -2.99
CA LYS A 299 20.07 15.36 -2.66
C LYS A 299 19.48 13.96 -2.50
N ARG A 300 19.87 13.01 -3.36
CA ARG A 300 19.44 11.59 -3.20
C ARG A 300 19.99 10.94 -1.94
N CYS A 301 21.25 11.21 -1.60
CA CYS A 301 21.83 10.72 -0.35
C CYS A 301 21.11 11.29 0.88
N GLU A 302 20.82 12.58 0.90
CA GLU A 302 20.07 13.24 1.98
C GLU A 302 18.69 12.62 2.15
N ILE A 303 17.94 12.47 1.06
CA ILE A 303 16.59 11.87 1.08
C ILE A 303 16.64 10.42 1.53
N SER A 304 17.54 9.60 1.01
CA SER A 304 17.69 8.21 1.42
C SER A 304 18.04 8.09 2.91
N CYS A 305 18.86 8.98 3.43
CA CYS A 305 19.19 9.05 4.84
C CYS A 305 17.97 9.41 5.70
N LEU A 306 17.13 10.36 5.27
CA LEU A 306 15.89 10.71 5.96
C LEU A 306 14.90 9.54 6.05
N TYR A 307 14.92 8.60 5.08
CA TYR A 307 14.05 7.43 5.10
C TYR A 307 14.51 6.33 6.07
N THR A 308 15.74 6.43 6.58
CA THR A 308 16.30 5.44 7.51
C THR A 308 15.44 5.37 8.78
N ASN A 309 14.98 4.16 9.12
CA ASN A 309 14.17 3.86 10.31
C ASN A 309 12.78 4.55 10.35
N VAL A 310 12.29 5.12 9.25
CA VAL A 310 10.91 5.65 9.21
C VAL A 310 9.90 4.52 9.30
N VAL A 311 10.17 3.40 8.62
CA VAL A 311 9.33 2.20 8.66
C VAL A 311 10.23 0.99 8.92
N ASP A 312 9.98 0.27 10.02
CA ASP A 312 10.79 -0.89 10.41
C ASP A 312 10.30 -2.25 9.87
N GLY A 313 9.10 -2.26 9.28
CA GLY A 313 8.48 -3.46 8.72
C GLY A 313 7.83 -4.40 9.75
N LEU A 314 7.83 -4.06 11.03
CA LEU A 314 7.30 -4.90 12.09
C LEU A 314 5.83 -4.63 12.43
N GLY A 315 5.14 -3.78 11.64
CA GLY A 315 3.75 -3.39 11.89
C GLY A 315 2.80 -4.58 11.93
N SER A 316 2.88 -5.50 10.95
CA SER A 316 2.06 -6.72 10.95
C SER A 316 2.24 -7.53 12.22
N LYS A 317 3.49 -7.68 12.68
CA LYS A 317 3.80 -8.39 13.92
C LYS A 317 3.14 -7.74 15.13
N ARG A 318 3.29 -6.41 15.30
CA ARG A 318 2.70 -5.66 16.43
C ARG A 318 1.17 -5.73 16.42
N ILE A 319 0.56 -5.64 15.24
CA ILE A 319 -0.89 -5.75 15.05
C ILE A 319 -1.38 -7.12 15.50
N ILE A 320 -0.73 -8.19 15.04
CA ILE A 320 -1.11 -9.56 15.40
C ILE A 320 -0.80 -9.85 16.88
N ASP A 321 0.31 -9.35 17.43
CA ASP A 321 0.62 -9.47 18.86
C ASP A 321 -0.53 -8.89 19.72
N GLU A 322 -1.05 -7.72 19.35
CA GLU A 322 -2.18 -7.12 20.06
C GLU A 322 -3.48 -7.92 19.86
N LEU A 323 -3.77 -8.40 18.64
CA LEU A 323 -4.98 -9.19 18.38
C LEU A 323 -5.05 -10.46 19.22
N ILE A 324 -3.92 -11.20 19.37
CA ILE A 324 -3.87 -12.50 20.06
C ILE A 324 -3.50 -12.39 21.53
N LYS A 325 -3.28 -11.21 22.05
CA LYS A 325 -2.97 -10.94 23.46
C LYS A 325 -4.07 -11.53 24.36
N LYS A 326 -3.68 -12.27 25.40
CA LYS A 326 -4.59 -12.95 26.33
C LYS A 326 -5.25 -11.97 27.30
#